data_5d95a2a639afa46c3318b989b7fbc9b5
#
_entry.id   5d95a2a639afa46c3318b989b7fbc9b5
#
_cell.length_a   1.000
_cell.length_b   1.000
_cell.length_c   1.000
_cell.angle_alpha   90.00
_cell.angle_beta   90.00
_cell.angle_gamma   90.00
#
_symmetry.space_group_name_H-M   'P 1'
#
loop_
_entity.id
_entity.type
_entity.pdbx_description
1 polymer ?
#
loop_
_entity_poly.entity_id
_entity_poly.type
_entity_poly.pdbx_seq_one_letter_code
_entity_poly.pdbx_strand_id
1 'polypeptide(L)'
;LAADCVVPDPASRLQDGDVHGHSVVVGPDRYPWRHTGWRGRPWQDSVIYEAHAGLCGGYAGLRRRLPEVARLGVTLLELMPIADFPGPRNWGYDGVLPYAPDTAYGTPDELKALIDAAHGLEMGVMLDVVYNHFGPDGNYLHRYAADFFDARADTPWGAAIDYRQQAVQRYFIDNALYWLRKYRFDGLRLDAVHAMGRTDWLAGLAREARAACPDRRVHLVVENDANQASLLEQGFDAQWNDDEAPAALLARALGEGYVYQGQAAPTRGGRA
;
A
#
# COMPACT_ATOMS: atom_id res chain seq x y z
N LEU A 1 16.93 -16.31 19.06
CA LEU A 1 15.70 -17.09 19.30
C LEU A 1 16.08 -18.32 20.12
N ALA A 2 15.25 -18.70 21.12
CA ALA A 2 15.39 -20.00 21.75
C ALA A 2 15.20 -21.09 20.68
N ALA A 3 15.85 -22.24 20.82
CA ALA A 3 15.84 -23.31 19.82
C ALA A 3 14.44 -23.82 19.45
N ASP A 4 13.45 -23.55 20.31
CA ASP A 4 12.07 -24.01 20.18
C ASP A 4 11.09 -22.90 19.76
N CYS A 5 11.57 -21.71 19.39
CA CYS A 5 10.71 -20.60 18.95
C CYS A 5 10.72 -20.51 17.43
N VAL A 6 9.68 -21.06 16.80
CA VAL A 6 9.40 -20.91 15.37
C VAL A 6 8.62 -19.62 15.18
N VAL A 7 9.04 -18.79 14.23
CA VAL A 7 8.37 -17.53 13.87
C VAL A 7 8.23 -17.47 12.35
N PRO A 8 7.24 -16.75 11.82
CA PRO A 8 7.11 -16.55 10.38
C PRO A 8 8.33 -15.82 9.78
N ASP A 9 8.61 -16.09 8.52
CA ASP A 9 9.58 -15.33 7.73
C ASP A 9 9.05 -13.90 7.55
N PRO A 10 9.81 -12.85 7.88
CA PRO A 10 9.36 -11.47 7.68
C PRO A 10 9.09 -11.12 6.21
N ALA A 11 9.65 -11.88 5.27
CA ALA A 11 9.36 -11.78 3.85
C ALA A 11 8.46 -12.91 3.34
N SER A 12 7.64 -13.53 4.22
CA SER A 12 6.65 -14.54 3.85
C SER A 12 5.76 -14.04 2.72
N ARG A 13 5.46 -14.92 1.77
CA ARG A 13 4.61 -14.63 0.59
C ARG A 13 3.20 -15.16 0.74
N LEU A 14 2.99 -16.01 1.75
CA LEU A 14 1.73 -16.61 2.13
C LEU A 14 1.89 -17.24 3.51
N GLN A 15 0.88 -17.12 4.35
CA GLN A 15 0.83 -17.77 5.64
C GLN A 15 -0.10 -18.99 5.60
N ASP A 16 0.21 -19.98 6.43
CA ASP A 16 -0.71 -21.09 6.72
C ASP A 16 -1.60 -20.66 7.90
N GLY A 17 -2.76 -20.16 7.56
CA GLY A 17 -3.72 -19.60 8.52
C GLY A 17 -3.53 -18.11 8.77
N ASP A 18 -2.94 -17.74 9.90
CA ASP A 18 -2.83 -16.36 10.38
C ASP A 18 -1.36 -15.98 10.63
N VAL A 19 -1.07 -14.76 11.04
CA VAL A 19 0.25 -14.15 11.27
C VAL A 19 1.20 -14.97 12.15
N HIS A 20 0.67 -15.86 12.98
CA HIS A 20 1.46 -16.77 13.82
C HIS A 20 1.72 -18.13 13.16
N GLY A 21 1.15 -18.35 11.99
CA GLY A 21 1.27 -19.62 11.25
C GLY A 21 2.63 -19.79 10.58
N HIS A 22 2.76 -20.88 9.84
CA HIS A 22 3.97 -21.16 9.08
C HIS A 22 3.97 -20.38 7.76
N SER A 23 5.14 -19.90 7.37
CA SER A 23 5.32 -19.32 6.04
C SER A 23 5.25 -20.41 4.97
N VAL A 24 4.41 -20.20 3.97
CA VAL A 24 4.22 -21.13 2.86
C VAL A 24 5.07 -20.71 1.67
N VAL A 25 5.83 -21.65 1.11
CA VAL A 25 6.61 -21.42 -0.10
C VAL A 25 5.69 -21.37 -1.32
N VAL A 26 5.64 -20.21 -1.98
CA VAL A 26 4.86 -20.01 -3.20
C VAL A 26 5.75 -19.71 -4.39
N GLY A 27 5.34 -20.17 -5.58
CA GLY A 27 6.00 -19.87 -6.84
C GLY A 27 5.39 -18.61 -7.46
N PRO A 28 5.99 -17.43 -7.30
CA PRO A 28 5.36 -16.16 -7.68
C PRO A 28 5.15 -16.00 -9.19
N ASP A 29 5.87 -16.75 -10.01
CA ASP A 29 5.87 -16.63 -11.46
C ASP A 29 4.96 -17.66 -12.16
N ARG A 30 4.15 -18.41 -11.41
CA ARG A 30 3.27 -19.47 -11.96
C ARG A 30 1.93 -18.96 -12.51
N TYR A 31 1.52 -17.74 -12.15
CA TYR A 31 0.24 -17.21 -12.60
C TYR A 31 0.25 -16.89 -14.10
N PRO A 32 -0.70 -17.44 -14.90
CA PRO A 32 -0.75 -17.23 -16.34
C PRO A 32 -1.49 -15.93 -16.68
N TRP A 33 -0.79 -14.81 -16.67
CA TRP A 33 -1.34 -13.50 -17.01
C TRP A 33 -1.95 -13.49 -18.41
N ARG A 34 -3.18 -12.98 -18.54
CA ARG A 34 -3.92 -12.88 -19.81
C ARG A 34 -3.71 -11.54 -20.49
N HIS A 35 -3.65 -10.45 -19.71
CA HIS A 35 -3.56 -9.09 -20.24
C HIS A 35 -2.11 -8.57 -20.16
N THR A 36 -1.19 -9.31 -20.77
CA THR A 36 0.25 -8.97 -20.80
C THR A 36 0.57 -7.70 -21.58
N GLY A 37 -0.34 -7.27 -22.47
CA GLY A 37 -0.23 -6.04 -23.25
C GLY A 37 -0.58 -4.76 -22.48
N TRP A 38 -1.07 -4.85 -21.26
CA TRP A 38 -1.41 -3.70 -20.44
C TRP A 38 -0.17 -2.83 -20.15
N ARG A 39 -0.31 -1.49 -20.35
CA ARG A 39 0.79 -0.51 -20.20
C ARG A 39 0.48 0.59 -19.16
N GLY A 40 -0.63 0.47 -18.44
CA GLY A 40 -1.10 1.51 -17.54
C GLY A 40 -1.73 2.71 -18.25
N ARG A 41 -2.32 3.60 -17.48
CA ARG A 41 -2.91 4.87 -17.94
C ARG A 41 -2.03 6.06 -17.55
N PRO A 42 -2.13 7.21 -18.23
CA PRO A 42 -1.56 8.46 -17.72
C PRO A 42 -2.19 8.85 -16.40
N TRP A 43 -1.42 9.49 -15.51
CA TRP A 43 -1.92 9.91 -14.19
C TRP A 43 -3.13 10.84 -14.28
N GLN A 44 -3.10 11.80 -15.19
CA GLN A 44 -4.19 12.77 -15.39
C GLN A 44 -5.52 12.15 -15.81
N ASP A 45 -5.53 10.90 -16.28
CA ASP A 45 -6.74 10.18 -16.65
C ASP A 45 -7.27 9.30 -15.50
N SER A 46 -6.68 9.43 -14.30
CA SER A 46 -7.02 8.58 -13.17
C SER A 46 -8.26 9.09 -12.45
N VAL A 47 -9.27 8.23 -12.36
CA VAL A 47 -10.40 8.31 -11.45
C VAL A 47 -10.26 7.15 -10.49
N ILE A 48 -9.91 7.45 -9.23
CA ILE A 48 -9.57 6.45 -8.22
C ILE A 48 -10.82 6.04 -7.44
N TYR A 49 -10.99 4.74 -7.24
CA TYR A 49 -11.98 4.17 -6.35
C TYR A 49 -11.28 3.29 -5.33
N GLU A 50 -11.30 3.70 -4.07
CA GLU A 50 -10.74 2.93 -2.96
C GLU A 50 -11.70 1.82 -2.53
N ALA A 51 -11.18 0.61 -2.34
CA ALA A 51 -11.97 -0.56 -1.98
C ALA A 51 -11.30 -1.41 -0.90
N HIS A 52 -12.09 -1.82 0.08
CA HIS A 52 -11.71 -2.78 1.10
C HIS A 52 -12.07 -4.20 0.63
N ALA A 53 -11.04 -5.04 0.38
CA ALA A 53 -11.24 -6.38 -0.17
C ALA A 53 -12.19 -7.24 0.67
N GLY A 54 -12.04 -7.23 2.00
CA GLY A 54 -12.87 -8.00 2.92
C GLY A 54 -14.37 -7.66 2.86
N LEU A 55 -14.72 -6.37 2.75
CA LEU A 55 -16.11 -5.92 2.61
C LEU A 55 -16.73 -6.32 1.27
N CYS A 56 -15.90 -6.56 0.27
CA CYS A 56 -16.33 -7.00 -1.05
C CYS A 56 -16.44 -8.53 -1.18
N GLY A 57 -16.17 -9.29 -0.12
CA GLY A 57 -16.14 -10.76 -0.15
C GLY A 57 -14.83 -11.32 -0.70
N GLY A 58 -13.71 -10.70 -0.32
CA GLY A 58 -12.36 -11.05 -0.73
C GLY A 58 -12.03 -10.65 -2.18
N TYR A 59 -10.86 -11.06 -2.63
CA TYR A 59 -10.40 -10.77 -4.00
C TYR A 59 -11.36 -11.30 -5.07
N ALA A 60 -11.90 -12.49 -4.87
CA ALA A 60 -12.88 -13.07 -5.79
C ALA A 60 -14.20 -12.27 -5.82
N GLY A 61 -14.65 -11.78 -4.68
CA GLY A 61 -15.83 -10.93 -4.56
C GLY A 61 -15.65 -9.58 -5.25
N LEU A 62 -14.55 -8.92 -4.98
CA LEU A 62 -14.20 -7.65 -5.61
C LEU A 62 -14.04 -7.81 -7.13
N ARG A 63 -13.39 -8.88 -7.60
CA ARG A 63 -13.25 -9.17 -9.02
C ARG A 63 -14.60 -9.24 -9.74
N ARG A 64 -15.64 -9.82 -9.11
CA ARG A 64 -16.98 -9.87 -9.70
C ARG A 64 -17.62 -8.50 -9.83
N ARG A 65 -17.23 -7.52 -9.01
CA ARG A 65 -17.75 -6.13 -9.04
C ARG A 65 -17.04 -5.22 -10.03
N LEU A 66 -15.86 -5.60 -10.55
CA LEU A 66 -15.08 -4.75 -11.46
C LEU A 66 -15.89 -4.19 -12.64
N PRO A 67 -16.78 -4.97 -13.31
CA PRO A 67 -17.58 -4.40 -14.41
C PRO A 67 -18.53 -3.28 -13.96
N GLU A 68 -19.00 -3.29 -12.71
CA GLU A 68 -19.82 -2.22 -12.14
C GLU A 68 -18.98 -0.97 -11.87
N VAL A 69 -17.82 -1.17 -11.26
CA VAL A 69 -16.85 -0.11 -10.96
C VAL A 69 -16.39 0.57 -12.26
N ALA A 70 -16.09 -0.21 -13.31
CA ALA A 70 -15.72 0.33 -14.62
C ALA A 70 -16.85 1.16 -15.26
N ARG A 71 -18.12 0.76 -15.11
CA ARG A 71 -19.26 1.51 -15.62
C ARG A 71 -19.47 2.87 -14.94
N LEU A 72 -18.94 3.06 -13.73
CA LEU A 72 -18.91 4.36 -13.04
C LEU A 72 -17.85 5.31 -13.61
N GLY A 73 -17.01 4.85 -14.54
CA GLY A 73 -15.93 5.64 -15.11
C GLY A 73 -14.62 5.58 -14.28
N VAL A 74 -14.54 4.67 -13.31
CA VAL A 74 -13.30 4.42 -12.55
C VAL A 74 -12.24 3.84 -13.47
N THR A 75 -11.04 4.39 -13.38
CA THR A 75 -9.89 3.97 -14.20
C THR A 75 -8.73 3.41 -13.38
N LEU A 76 -8.78 3.60 -12.06
CA LEU A 76 -7.77 3.11 -11.11
C LEU A 76 -8.48 2.62 -9.84
N LEU A 77 -8.40 1.32 -9.58
CA LEU A 77 -8.87 0.72 -8.34
C LEU A 77 -7.75 0.81 -7.30
N GLU A 78 -8.00 1.41 -6.17
CA GLU A 78 -7.08 1.38 -5.03
C GLU A 78 -7.53 0.33 -4.03
N LEU A 79 -6.66 -0.61 -3.70
CA LEU A 79 -6.91 -1.55 -2.61
C LEU A 79 -6.37 -0.97 -1.31
N MET A 80 -7.23 -0.87 -0.30
CA MET A 80 -6.79 -0.70 1.09
C MET A 80 -5.76 -1.76 1.44
N PRO A 81 -4.92 -1.55 2.49
CA PRO A 81 -3.79 -2.44 2.76
C PRO A 81 -4.19 -3.90 2.88
N ILE A 82 -3.36 -4.77 2.32
CA ILE A 82 -3.60 -6.22 2.26
C ILE A 82 -2.50 -7.05 2.91
N ALA A 83 -1.52 -6.41 3.55
CA ALA A 83 -0.50 -7.12 4.31
C ALA A 83 -1.14 -7.98 5.41
N ASP A 84 -0.62 -9.18 5.62
CA ASP A 84 -1.17 -10.16 6.56
C ASP A 84 -1.24 -9.56 7.98
N PHE A 85 -2.43 -9.61 8.57
CA PHE A 85 -2.79 -9.04 9.87
C PHE A 85 -3.48 -10.08 10.75
N PRO A 86 -3.47 -9.93 12.10
CA PRO A 86 -4.09 -10.91 12.98
C PRO A 86 -5.62 -10.89 12.87
N GLY A 87 -6.20 -12.08 12.75
CA GLY A 87 -7.64 -12.31 12.74
C GLY A 87 -8.30 -12.06 11.37
N PRO A 88 -9.63 -12.25 11.28
CA PRO A 88 -10.33 -12.24 9.99
C PRO A 88 -10.84 -10.86 9.55
N ARG A 89 -10.63 -9.79 10.33
CA ARG A 89 -11.20 -8.46 10.08
C ARG A 89 -10.23 -7.37 10.51
N ASN A 90 -9.82 -6.57 9.56
CA ASN A 90 -8.98 -5.38 9.76
C ASN A 90 -9.23 -4.42 8.60
N TRP A 91 -8.94 -3.14 8.78
CA TRP A 91 -8.85 -2.21 7.65
C TRP A 91 -7.58 -2.44 6.82
N GLY A 92 -6.63 -3.23 7.35
CA GLY A 92 -5.36 -3.56 6.73
C GLY A 92 -4.17 -2.78 7.30
N TYR A 93 -4.43 -1.77 8.15
CA TYR A 93 -3.36 -0.94 8.73
C TYR A 93 -2.62 -1.58 9.92
N ASP A 94 -3.06 -2.75 10.39
CA ASP A 94 -2.33 -3.53 11.40
C ASP A 94 -1.53 -4.70 10.80
N GLY A 95 -1.15 -4.60 9.53
CA GLY A 95 -0.36 -5.61 8.84
C GLY A 95 1.03 -5.80 9.48
N VAL A 96 1.49 -7.05 9.54
CA VAL A 96 2.79 -7.42 10.14
C VAL A 96 3.70 -8.21 9.21
N LEU A 97 3.16 -8.75 8.13
CA LEU A 97 3.92 -9.46 7.09
C LEU A 97 3.69 -8.81 5.72
N PRO A 98 4.41 -7.71 5.41
CA PRO A 98 4.11 -6.86 4.26
C PRO A 98 4.28 -7.51 2.89
N TYR A 99 4.89 -8.70 2.81
CA TYR A 99 5.03 -9.45 1.56
C TYR A 99 3.92 -10.50 1.36
N ALA A 100 3.14 -10.83 2.39
CA ALA A 100 2.05 -11.79 2.30
C ALA A 100 0.70 -11.08 2.13
N PRO A 101 -0.08 -11.34 1.08
CA PRO A 101 -1.47 -10.93 1.06
C PRO A 101 -2.25 -11.72 2.09
N ASP A 102 -3.10 -11.03 2.86
CA ASP A 102 -3.88 -11.63 3.93
C ASP A 102 -4.79 -12.75 3.43
N THR A 103 -4.75 -13.88 4.12
CA THR A 103 -5.50 -15.09 3.75
C THR A 103 -7.01 -14.95 3.95
N ALA A 104 -7.47 -14.02 4.81
CA ALA A 104 -8.90 -13.71 4.96
C ALA A 104 -9.51 -13.09 3.70
N TYR A 105 -8.68 -12.49 2.82
CA TYR A 105 -9.14 -11.92 1.57
C TYR A 105 -9.06 -12.88 0.39
N GLY A 106 -8.32 -13.98 0.52
CA GLY A 106 -8.14 -15.00 -0.50
C GLY A 106 -6.69 -15.35 -0.78
N THR A 107 -6.47 -16.12 -1.83
CA THR A 107 -5.14 -16.61 -2.22
C THR A 107 -4.34 -15.58 -3.03
N PRO A 108 -2.99 -15.70 -3.08
CA PRO A 108 -2.15 -14.90 -3.97
C PRO A 108 -2.59 -14.94 -5.44
N ASP A 109 -3.07 -16.09 -5.93
CA ASP A 109 -3.52 -16.23 -7.32
C ASP A 109 -4.90 -15.58 -7.55
N GLU A 110 -5.77 -15.53 -6.54
CA GLU A 110 -7.01 -14.76 -6.62
C GLU A 110 -6.76 -13.26 -6.68
N LEU A 111 -5.77 -12.75 -5.94
CA LEU A 111 -5.34 -11.35 -6.04
C LEU A 111 -4.79 -11.04 -7.44
N LYS A 112 -3.93 -11.90 -7.99
CA LYS A 112 -3.45 -11.74 -9.37
C LYS A 112 -4.59 -11.80 -10.38
N ALA A 113 -5.58 -12.67 -10.16
CA ALA A 113 -6.75 -12.78 -11.03
C ALA A 113 -7.65 -11.54 -10.97
N LEU A 114 -7.74 -10.86 -9.82
CA LEU A 114 -8.40 -9.57 -9.67
C LEU A 114 -7.70 -8.50 -10.52
N ILE A 115 -6.37 -8.39 -10.40
CA ILE A 115 -5.56 -7.40 -11.11
C ILE A 115 -5.61 -7.67 -12.64
N ASP A 116 -5.46 -8.92 -13.06
CA ASP A 116 -5.52 -9.31 -14.47
C ASP A 116 -6.91 -8.99 -15.07
N ALA A 117 -7.98 -9.20 -14.32
CA ALA A 117 -9.33 -8.85 -14.76
C ALA A 117 -9.56 -7.33 -14.85
N ALA A 118 -8.98 -6.54 -13.93
CA ALA A 118 -9.02 -5.09 -13.99
C ALA A 118 -8.29 -4.56 -15.23
N HIS A 119 -7.11 -5.10 -15.55
CA HIS A 119 -6.37 -4.76 -16.76
C HIS A 119 -7.18 -5.08 -18.04
N GLY A 120 -7.98 -6.16 -18.02
CA GLY A 120 -8.89 -6.51 -19.13
C GLY A 120 -10.05 -5.52 -19.31
N LEU A 121 -10.33 -4.71 -18.31
CA LEU A 121 -11.31 -3.62 -18.34
C LEU A 121 -10.64 -2.24 -18.52
N GLU A 122 -9.37 -2.23 -18.90
CA GLU A 122 -8.55 -1.02 -19.02
C GLU A 122 -8.48 -0.20 -17.73
N MET A 123 -8.57 -0.87 -16.59
CA MET A 123 -8.50 -0.29 -15.23
C MET A 123 -7.18 -0.72 -14.59
N GLY A 124 -6.40 0.26 -14.09
CA GLY A 124 -5.23 0.00 -13.26
C GLY A 124 -5.63 -0.44 -11.84
N VAL A 125 -4.68 -1.00 -11.11
CA VAL A 125 -4.84 -1.34 -9.70
C VAL A 125 -3.68 -0.77 -8.89
N MET A 126 -3.97 0.02 -7.88
CA MET A 126 -3.02 0.58 -6.92
C MET A 126 -3.17 -0.12 -5.57
N LEU A 127 -2.08 -0.23 -4.83
CA LEU A 127 -2.06 -0.81 -3.50
C LEU A 127 -1.67 0.25 -2.47
N ASP A 128 -2.44 0.35 -1.43
CA ASP A 128 -2.06 1.07 -0.23
C ASP A 128 -1.07 0.23 0.59
N VAL A 129 0.12 0.78 0.87
CA VAL A 129 1.21 0.11 1.59
C VAL A 129 1.58 0.86 2.86
N VAL A 130 1.59 0.13 3.97
CA VAL A 130 1.92 0.66 5.29
C VAL A 130 3.39 0.39 5.58
N TYR A 131 4.22 1.42 5.43
CA TYR A 131 5.66 1.33 5.69
C TYR A 131 6.09 2.15 6.91
N ASN A 132 5.18 2.85 7.54
CA ASN A 132 5.47 3.71 8.70
C ASN A 132 5.45 2.95 10.03
N HIS A 133 4.76 1.81 10.12
CA HIS A 133 4.65 0.99 11.32
C HIS A 133 4.32 -0.47 11.00
N PHE A 134 4.32 -1.32 12.02
CA PHE A 134 3.73 -2.66 11.99
C PHE A 134 2.57 -2.73 12.98
N GLY A 135 1.63 -3.63 12.73
CA GLY A 135 0.57 -3.92 13.66
C GLY A 135 1.06 -4.42 15.03
N PRO A 136 0.20 -4.39 16.06
CA PRO A 136 0.58 -4.67 17.45
C PRO A 136 0.81 -6.15 17.75
N ASP A 137 0.34 -7.06 16.89
CA ASP A 137 0.40 -8.51 17.11
C ASP A 137 0.92 -9.24 15.87
N GLY A 138 1.80 -10.23 16.04
CA GLY A 138 2.37 -11.05 14.98
C GLY A 138 3.70 -10.53 14.39
N ASN A 139 4.19 -9.35 14.79
CA ASN A 139 5.51 -8.87 14.39
C ASN A 139 6.59 -9.44 15.33
N TYR A 140 7.45 -10.27 14.78
CA TYR A 140 8.54 -10.93 15.54
C TYR A 140 9.94 -10.35 15.27
N LEU A 141 10.05 -9.33 14.40
CA LEU A 141 11.34 -8.72 14.03
C LEU A 141 12.15 -8.25 15.24
N HIS A 142 11.49 -7.70 16.25
CA HIS A 142 12.14 -7.23 17.47
C HIS A 142 12.89 -8.34 18.24
N ARG A 143 12.59 -9.63 18.01
CA ARG A 143 13.23 -10.77 18.69
C ARG A 143 14.54 -11.18 18.06
N TYR A 144 14.78 -10.90 16.80
CA TYR A 144 15.97 -11.36 16.06
C TYR A 144 16.62 -10.29 15.17
N ALA A 145 15.96 -9.16 14.98
CA ALA A 145 16.44 -8.02 14.21
C ALA A 145 16.13 -6.71 14.96
N ALA A 146 16.57 -6.59 16.20
CA ALA A 146 16.28 -5.45 17.06
C ALA A 146 16.65 -4.09 16.41
N ASP A 147 17.75 -4.07 15.63
CA ASP A 147 18.21 -2.89 14.89
C ASP A 147 17.25 -2.44 13.77
N PHE A 148 16.19 -3.20 13.51
CA PHE A 148 15.12 -2.79 12.60
C PHE A 148 14.31 -1.61 13.15
N PHE A 149 14.36 -1.42 14.47
CA PHE A 149 13.62 -0.41 15.18
C PHE A 149 14.52 0.61 15.87
N ASP A 150 14.08 1.86 15.94
CA ASP A 150 14.76 2.90 16.72
C ASP A 150 14.30 2.84 18.19
N ALA A 151 15.12 2.28 19.06
CA ALA A 151 14.84 2.17 20.50
C ALA A 151 14.66 3.53 21.23
N ARG A 152 14.91 4.65 20.54
CA ARG A 152 14.78 6.01 21.10
C ARG A 152 13.51 6.73 20.68
N ALA A 153 12.72 6.11 19.80
CA ALA A 153 11.53 6.73 19.26
C ALA A 153 10.37 5.72 19.25
N ASP A 154 9.24 6.16 19.76
CA ASP A 154 7.98 5.44 19.68
C ASP A 154 7.02 6.19 18.76
N THR A 155 6.15 5.44 18.11
CA THR A 155 5.01 5.95 17.35
C THR A 155 3.72 5.58 18.07
N PRO A 156 2.57 6.17 17.70
CA PRO A 156 1.28 5.75 18.24
C PRO A 156 0.98 4.25 18.05
N TRP A 157 1.65 3.61 17.11
CA TRP A 157 1.47 2.18 16.77
C TRP A 157 2.57 1.27 17.32
N GLY A 158 3.55 1.79 18.05
CA GLY A 158 4.66 1.04 18.65
C GLY A 158 6.04 1.58 18.27
N ALA A 159 7.07 0.74 18.38
CA ALA A 159 8.44 1.16 18.13
C ALA A 159 8.63 1.66 16.67
N ALA A 160 9.28 2.82 16.55
CA ALA A 160 9.56 3.43 15.24
C ALA A 160 10.51 2.55 14.40
N ILE A 161 10.24 2.43 13.11
CA ILE A 161 11.12 1.74 12.16
C ILE A 161 12.38 2.59 11.93
N ASP A 162 13.57 1.98 12.03
CA ASP A 162 14.83 2.69 11.87
C ASP A 162 15.28 2.79 10.39
N TYR A 163 14.78 3.77 9.69
CA TYR A 163 15.16 4.07 8.31
C TYR A 163 16.58 4.66 8.13
N ARG A 164 17.39 4.77 9.20
CA ARG A 164 18.82 5.05 9.08
C ARG A 164 19.58 3.80 8.62
N GLN A 165 19.02 2.63 8.83
CA GLN A 165 19.60 1.34 8.43
C GLN A 165 19.32 1.07 6.95
N GLN A 166 20.36 0.92 6.15
CA GLN A 166 20.21 0.60 4.72
C GLN A 166 19.48 -0.72 4.48
N ALA A 167 19.65 -1.72 5.35
CA ALA A 167 18.94 -2.99 5.25
C ALA A 167 17.43 -2.83 5.43
N VAL A 168 16.99 -1.92 6.31
CA VAL A 168 15.58 -1.61 6.52
C VAL A 168 14.99 -0.89 5.31
N GLN A 169 15.70 0.12 4.78
CA GLN A 169 15.29 0.76 3.52
C GLN A 169 15.18 -0.27 2.40
N ARG A 170 16.18 -1.16 2.26
CA ARG A 170 16.19 -2.19 1.22
C ARG A 170 15.00 -3.15 1.35
N TYR A 171 14.65 -3.55 2.57
CA TYR A 171 13.50 -4.42 2.82
C TYR A 171 12.19 -3.83 2.27
N PHE A 172 11.92 -2.55 2.50
CA PHE A 172 10.70 -1.90 2.01
C PHE A 172 10.78 -1.56 0.51
N ILE A 173 11.95 -1.20 -0.01
CA ILE A 173 12.13 -1.05 -1.47
C ILE A 173 11.87 -2.39 -2.18
N ASP A 174 12.42 -3.49 -1.69
CA ASP A 174 12.19 -4.82 -2.26
C ASP A 174 10.71 -5.25 -2.16
N ASN A 175 10.02 -4.86 -1.10
CA ASN A 175 8.59 -5.06 -0.96
C ASN A 175 7.79 -4.28 -2.03
N ALA A 176 8.11 -3.01 -2.23
CA ALA A 176 7.48 -2.20 -3.29
C ALA A 176 7.70 -2.84 -4.66
N LEU A 177 8.94 -3.24 -4.98
CA LEU A 177 9.28 -3.90 -6.24
C LEU A 177 8.56 -5.25 -6.39
N TYR A 178 8.38 -5.98 -5.30
CA TYR A 178 7.64 -7.24 -5.30
C TYR A 178 6.18 -7.04 -5.71
N TRP A 179 5.47 -6.10 -5.11
CA TRP A 179 4.09 -5.79 -5.48
C TRP A 179 3.98 -5.33 -6.93
N LEU A 180 4.83 -4.41 -7.34
CA LEU A 180 4.82 -3.88 -8.71
C LEU A 180 5.16 -4.95 -9.75
N ARG A 181 6.13 -5.83 -9.50
CA ARG A 181 6.61 -6.80 -10.50
C ARG A 181 5.87 -8.12 -10.48
N LYS A 182 5.61 -8.68 -9.28
CA LYS A 182 5.06 -10.03 -9.15
C LYS A 182 3.54 -10.05 -9.19
N TYR A 183 2.90 -8.99 -8.70
CA TYR A 183 1.45 -8.82 -8.78
C TYR A 183 1.01 -7.85 -9.87
N ARG A 184 1.95 -7.12 -10.46
CA ARG A 184 1.66 -6.16 -11.53
C ARG A 184 0.73 -5.03 -11.10
N PHE A 185 0.78 -4.61 -9.83
CA PHE A 185 0.13 -3.37 -9.42
C PHE A 185 0.63 -2.19 -10.25
N ASP A 186 -0.25 -1.29 -10.60
CA ASP A 186 0.02 -0.10 -11.43
C ASP A 186 0.40 1.12 -10.59
N GLY A 187 0.39 0.99 -9.28
CA GLY A 187 0.80 2.03 -8.38
C GLY A 187 0.84 1.59 -6.93
N LEU A 188 1.46 2.43 -6.12
CA LEU A 188 1.49 2.33 -4.67
C LEU A 188 1.08 3.67 -4.06
N ARG A 189 0.20 3.63 -3.07
CA ARG A 189 -0.04 4.74 -2.15
C ARG A 189 0.71 4.41 -0.87
N LEU A 190 1.61 5.28 -0.43
CA LEU A 190 2.41 5.08 0.77
C LEU A 190 1.73 5.80 1.93
N ASP A 191 1.24 5.01 2.88
CA ASP A 191 0.54 5.46 4.07
C ASP A 191 1.45 6.29 4.99
N ALA A 192 0.93 7.41 5.47
CA ALA A 192 1.48 8.24 6.53
C ALA A 192 3.02 8.44 6.47
N VAL A 193 3.56 8.85 5.31
CA VAL A 193 5.03 9.02 5.17
C VAL A 193 5.61 10.03 6.15
N HIS A 194 4.81 10.99 6.65
CA HIS A 194 5.20 11.94 7.69
C HIS A 194 5.54 11.25 9.02
N ALA A 195 4.99 10.06 9.31
CA ALA A 195 5.26 9.28 10.49
C ALA A 195 6.54 8.43 10.41
N MET A 196 7.18 8.34 9.24
CA MET A 196 8.41 7.55 9.04
C MET A 196 9.66 8.18 9.70
N GLY A 197 9.58 9.40 10.19
CA GLY A 197 10.70 10.13 10.81
C GLY A 197 11.85 10.47 9.85
N ARG A 198 12.03 9.71 8.77
CA ARG A 198 13.04 9.90 7.73
C ARG A 198 12.49 9.49 6.37
N THR A 199 12.51 10.40 5.41
CA THR A 199 11.91 10.22 4.07
C THR A 199 12.89 10.34 2.90
N ASP A 200 14.16 10.63 3.16
CA ASP A 200 15.19 10.84 2.12
C ASP A 200 15.46 9.59 1.26
N TRP A 201 15.16 8.39 1.75
CA TRP A 201 15.26 7.14 1.02
C TRP A 201 14.11 6.92 0.01
N LEU A 202 13.00 7.63 0.15
CA LEU A 202 11.83 7.50 -0.73
C LEU A 202 12.14 7.87 -2.19
N ALA A 203 13.04 8.83 -2.42
CA ALA A 203 13.53 9.12 -3.77
C ALA A 203 14.22 7.91 -4.43
N GLY A 204 14.93 7.11 -3.62
CA GLY A 204 15.51 5.84 -4.04
C GLY A 204 14.44 4.82 -4.43
N LEU A 205 13.42 4.67 -3.60
CA LEU A 205 12.27 3.81 -3.88
C LEU A 205 11.60 4.20 -5.20
N ALA A 206 11.28 5.49 -5.38
CA ALA A 206 10.60 5.97 -6.58
C ALA A 206 11.41 5.70 -7.85
N ARG A 207 12.72 5.96 -7.81
CA ARG A 207 13.63 5.67 -8.92
C ARG A 207 13.67 4.18 -9.27
N GLU A 208 13.81 3.32 -8.27
CA GLU A 208 13.90 1.87 -8.47
C GLU A 208 12.56 1.27 -8.93
N ALA A 209 11.43 1.74 -8.40
CA ALA A 209 10.11 1.33 -8.83
C ALA A 209 9.88 1.58 -10.34
N ARG A 210 10.25 2.77 -10.82
CA ARG A 210 10.14 3.12 -12.24
C ARG A 210 11.11 2.31 -13.10
N ALA A 211 12.35 2.14 -12.66
CA ALA A 211 13.35 1.33 -13.36
C ALA A 211 12.95 -0.16 -13.46
N ALA A 212 12.23 -0.66 -12.47
CA ALA A 212 11.78 -2.05 -12.42
C ALA A 212 10.60 -2.37 -13.36
N CYS A 213 9.88 -1.34 -13.84
CA CYS A 213 8.70 -1.47 -14.69
C CYS A 213 8.81 -0.57 -15.94
N PRO A 214 9.85 -0.74 -16.78
CA PRO A 214 10.10 0.16 -17.92
C PRO A 214 9.06 0.02 -19.05
N ASP A 215 8.32 -1.05 -19.05
CA ASP A 215 7.33 -1.42 -20.07
C ASP A 215 5.92 -0.91 -19.76
N ARG A 216 5.69 -0.30 -18.58
CA ARG A 216 4.38 0.21 -18.17
C ARG A 216 4.49 1.40 -17.23
N ARG A 217 3.44 2.18 -17.17
CA ARG A 217 3.31 3.28 -16.21
C ARG A 217 3.07 2.74 -14.81
N VAL A 218 3.78 3.31 -13.85
CA VAL A 218 3.63 3.05 -12.43
C VAL A 218 3.39 4.39 -11.73
N HIS A 219 2.36 4.46 -10.92
CA HIS A 219 2.01 5.64 -10.13
C HIS A 219 2.44 5.49 -8.68
N LEU A 220 3.06 6.51 -8.14
CA LEU A 220 3.51 6.57 -6.75
C LEU A 220 2.87 7.77 -6.08
N VAL A 221 2.07 7.50 -5.07
CA VAL A 221 1.34 8.49 -4.30
C VAL A 221 1.81 8.43 -2.86
N VAL A 222 1.94 9.54 -2.20
CA VAL A 222 2.26 9.61 -0.76
C VAL A 222 1.10 10.22 0.00
N GLU A 223 0.82 9.72 1.19
CA GLU A 223 0.02 10.44 2.16
C GLU A 223 0.95 11.22 3.10
N ASN A 224 0.77 12.53 3.14
CA ASN A 224 1.65 13.41 3.90
C ASN A 224 0.90 14.64 4.40
N ASP A 225 0.58 14.68 5.69
CA ASP A 225 -0.10 15.79 6.35
C ASP A 225 0.72 17.08 6.37
N ALA A 226 2.05 16.97 6.26
CA ALA A 226 2.94 18.13 6.15
C ALA A 226 2.93 18.82 4.77
N ASN A 227 2.24 18.26 3.79
CA ASN A 227 2.04 18.81 2.44
C ASN A 227 3.34 19.28 1.75
N GLN A 228 4.41 18.49 1.88
CA GLN A 228 5.73 18.83 1.36
C GLN A 228 5.79 18.61 -0.17
N ALA A 229 5.70 19.68 -0.93
CA ALA A 229 5.81 19.62 -2.40
C ALA A 229 7.14 19.01 -2.90
N SER A 230 8.19 19.04 -2.09
CA SER A 230 9.48 18.43 -2.41
C SER A 230 9.44 16.92 -2.64
N LEU A 231 8.44 16.21 -2.12
CA LEU A 231 8.24 14.77 -2.41
C LEU A 231 7.83 14.55 -3.87
N LEU A 232 7.06 15.46 -4.46
CA LEU A 232 6.71 15.39 -5.89
C LEU A 232 7.95 15.56 -6.78
N GLU A 233 8.88 16.41 -6.38
CA GLU A 233 10.17 16.60 -7.07
C GLU A 233 11.08 15.36 -6.97
N GLN A 234 10.83 14.49 -5.98
CA GLN A 234 11.56 13.25 -5.75
C GLN A 234 11.02 12.05 -6.55
N GLY A 235 10.05 12.28 -7.45
CA GLY A 235 9.55 11.28 -8.37
C GLY A 235 8.22 10.64 -7.99
N PHE A 236 7.47 11.23 -7.06
CA PHE A 236 6.09 10.87 -6.78
C PHE A 236 5.14 11.63 -7.73
N ASP A 237 4.05 10.98 -8.15
CA ASP A 237 3.08 11.56 -9.09
C ASP A 237 2.07 12.47 -8.39
N ALA A 238 1.75 12.16 -7.13
CA ALA A 238 0.77 12.91 -6.36
C ALA A 238 1.03 12.77 -4.86
N GLN A 239 0.35 13.62 -4.11
CA GLN A 239 0.29 13.60 -2.67
C GLN A 239 -1.17 13.61 -2.23
N TRP A 240 -1.53 12.70 -1.33
CA TRP A 240 -2.79 12.73 -0.61
C TRP A 240 -2.71 13.86 0.41
N ASN A 241 -3.66 14.75 0.36
CA ASN A 241 -3.67 15.95 1.19
C ASN A 241 -4.93 15.97 2.04
N ASP A 242 -4.79 15.85 3.34
CA ASP A 242 -5.89 15.92 4.29
C ASP A 242 -6.27 17.35 4.69
N ASP A 243 -5.50 18.36 4.22
CA ASP A 243 -5.77 19.75 4.51
C ASP A 243 -6.69 20.38 3.47
N GLU A 244 -7.88 20.80 3.90
CA GLU A 244 -8.89 21.46 3.04
C GLU A 244 -8.38 22.80 2.44
N ALA A 245 -7.45 23.47 3.10
CA ALA A 245 -7.02 24.81 2.70
C ALA A 245 -6.29 24.87 1.34
N PRO A 246 -5.35 23.98 1.01
CA PRO A 246 -4.72 23.95 -0.31
C PRO A 246 -5.68 23.55 -1.43
N ALA A 247 -6.58 22.60 -1.19
CA ALA A 247 -7.56 22.16 -2.18
C ALA A 247 -8.56 23.30 -2.52
N ALA A 248 -9.01 24.05 -1.52
CA ALA A 248 -9.88 25.21 -1.69
C ALA A 248 -9.15 26.36 -2.40
N LEU A 249 -7.86 26.59 -2.12
CA LEU A 249 -7.03 27.57 -2.79
C LEU A 249 -6.80 27.21 -4.27
N LEU A 250 -6.52 25.94 -4.55
CA LEU A 250 -6.32 25.45 -5.91
C LEU A 250 -7.63 25.54 -6.73
N ALA A 251 -8.77 25.14 -6.17
CA ALA A 251 -10.07 25.25 -6.79
C ALA A 251 -10.41 26.72 -7.11
N ARG A 252 -10.11 27.67 -6.21
CA ARG A 252 -10.27 29.09 -6.44
C ARG A 252 -9.35 29.63 -7.54
N ALA A 253 -8.09 29.16 -7.56
CA ALA A 253 -7.10 29.60 -8.55
C ALA A 253 -7.43 29.10 -9.97
N LEU A 254 -8.03 27.92 -10.09
CA LEU A 254 -8.41 27.31 -11.37
C LEU A 254 -9.81 27.70 -11.84
N GLY A 255 -10.61 28.40 -11.01
CA GLY A 255 -11.99 28.81 -11.37
C GLY A 255 -12.96 27.64 -11.54
N GLU A 256 -12.59 26.44 -11.10
CA GLU A 256 -13.40 25.22 -11.22
C GLU A 256 -13.97 24.83 -9.88
N GLY A 257 -15.26 24.49 -9.86
CA GLY A 257 -15.96 24.00 -8.68
C GLY A 257 -15.58 22.54 -8.39
N TYR A 258 -14.43 22.30 -7.78
CA TYR A 258 -14.06 21.00 -7.26
C TYR A 258 -14.75 20.81 -5.91
N VAL A 259 -15.64 19.83 -5.80
CA VAL A 259 -16.21 19.43 -4.50
C VAL A 259 -15.36 18.29 -3.96
N TYR A 260 -14.42 18.62 -3.06
CA TYR A 260 -13.75 17.63 -2.22
C TYR A 260 -14.66 17.32 -1.02
N GLN A 261 -15.15 16.09 -0.90
CA GLN A 261 -15.81 15.62 0.31
C GLN A 261 -14.77 14.97 1.21
N GLY A 262 -13.95 15.79 1.88
CA GLY A 262 -13.19 15.36 3.04
C GLY A 262 -14.12 15.29 4.26
N GLN A 263 -13.95 14.30 5.13
CA GLN A 263 -14.62 14.28 6.43
C GLN A 263 -14.13 15.49 7.23
N ALA A 264 -15.05 16.37 7.64
CA ALA A 264 -14.73 17.46 8.53
C ALA A 264 -14.13 16.92 9.83
N ALA A 265 -12.92 17.35 10.16
CA ALA A 265 -12.32 17.07 11.47
C ALA A 265 -13.29 17.52 12.58
N PRO A 266 -13.48 16.74 13.64
CA PRO A 266 -14.35 17.13 14.72
C PRO A 266 -13.83 18.44 15.34
N THR A 267 -14.62 19.51 15.20
CA THR A 267 -14.34 20.80 15.86
C THR A 267 -14.23 20.55 17.36
N ARG A 268 -13.06 20.76 17.92
CA ARG A 268 -12.86 20.79 19.37
C ARG A 268 -13.80 21.85 19.91
N GLY A 269 -14.87 21.40 20.58
CA GLY A 269 -15.81 22.27 21.23
C GLY A 269 -15.11 23.18 22.21
N GLY A 270 -15.15 24.47 21.94
CA GLY A 270 -14.77 25.49 22.90
C GLY A 270 -15.63 25.33 24.15
N ARG A 271 -15.00 25.20 25.29
CA ARG A 271 -15.68 25.39 26.59
C ARG A 271 -15.94 26.89 26.77
N ALA A 272 -17.22 27.21 26.96
CA ALA A 272 -17.61 28.48 27.56
C ALA A 272 -17.27 28.49 29.05
#